data_1c8c928533186564a6362a33c3bb04dc
#
_entry.id   1c8c928533186564a6362a33c3bb04dc
#
_cell.length_a   1.000
_cell.length_b   1.000
_cell.length_c   1.000
_cell.angle_alpha   90.00
_cell.angle_beta   90.00
_cell.angle_gamma   90.00
#
_symmetry.space_group_name_H-M   'P 1'
#
loop_
_entity.id
_entity.type
_entity.pdbx_description
1 polymer ?
#
loop_
_entity_poly.entity_id
_entity_poly.type
_entity_poly.pdbx_seq_one_letter_code
_entity_poly.pdbx_strand_id
1 'polypeptide(L)'
;MSLNRSEKQAVIDEVTGLAAKAQTLVMAEYRGITVADMTKLRSQAREKGVTLSVLKNTLARRAVAGSAFEVLSDQMTGPLIYGFSIDAVAAAKVVADFAKTNDKLVIRAGAFAGKTLDIEGVKQLANIPSKEVLLAQLCGLLMSPISRTAAVLAALSAQRGAGTEEAAEAAEPAAEVTEAAAA
;
A
#
# COMPACT_ATOMS: atom_id res chain seq x y z
N MET A 1 31.61 19.35 -9.30
CA MET A 1 31.23 20.77 -9.32
C MET A 1 30.61 21.12 -7.97
N SER A 2 31.07 22.18 -7.31
CA SER A 2 30.48 22.67 -6.07
C SER A 2 29.34 23.62 -6.44
N LEU A 3 28.13 23.34 -5.96
CA LEU A 3 26.98 24.22 -6.13
C LEU A 3 27.28 25.63 -5.61
N ASN A 4 26.85 26.65 -6.32
CA ASN A 4 26.92 28.04 -5.88
C ASN A 4 26.01 28.27 -4.66
N ARG A 5 26.20 29.39 -3.94
CA ARG A 5 25.38 29.70 -2.76
C ARG A 5 23.91 29.88 -3.09
N SER A 6 23.60 30.52 -4.22
CA SER A 6 22.24 30.70 -4.73
C SER A 6 21.57 29.36 -5.10
N GLU A 7 22.30 28.46 -5.75
CA GLU A 7 21.80 27.13 -6.10
C GLU A 7 21.50 26.26 -4.87
N LYS A 8 22.36 26.35 -3.84
CA LYS A 8 22.12 25.67 -2.57
C LYS A 8 20.87 26.18 -1.85
N GLN A 9 20.62 27.51 -1.93
CA GLN A 9 19.45 28.11 -1.36
C GLN A 9 18.20 27.67 -2.11
N ALA A 10 18.22 27.69 -3.44
CA ALA A 10 17.11 27.21 -4.27
C ALA A 10 16.72 25.75 -3.95
N VAL A 11 17.73 24.88 -3.78
CA VAL A 11 17.47 23.48 -3.38
C VAL A 11 16.84 23.38 -1.98
N ILE A 12 17.29 24.21 -1.02
CA ILE A 12 16.69 24.26 0.31
C ILE A 12 15.23 24.70 0.22
N ASP A 13 14.94 25.76 -0.52
CA ASP A 13 13.60 26.31 -0.66
C ASP A 13 12.64 25.31 -1.35
N GLU A 14 13.12 24.60 -2.38
CA GLU A 14 12.39 23.53 -3.04
C GLU A 14 12.04 22.40 -2.07
N VAL A 15 13.03 21.90 -1.33
CA VAL A 15 12.85 20.80 -0.38
C VAL A 15 11.97 21.22 0.80
N THR A 16 12.08 22.45 1.28
CA THR A 16 11.20 23.00 2.32
C THR A 16 9.76 23.06 1.82
N GLY A 17 9.55 23.46 0.56
CA GLY A 17 8.22 23.45 -0.06
C GLY A 17 7.63 22.03 -0.21
N LEU A 18 8.47 21.03 -0.50
CA LEU A 18 8.06 19.62 -0.55
C LEU A 18 7.75 19.10 0.87
N ALA A 19 8.60 19.39 1.84
CA ALA A 19 8.43 18.97 3.23
C ALA A 19 7.15 19.56 3.86
N ALA A 20 6.82 20.81 3.54
CA ALA A 20 5.61 21.44 4.03
C ALA A 20 4.32 20.79 3.51
N LYS A 21 4.35 20.18 2.33
CA LYS A 21 3.20 19.52 1.70
C LYS A 21 3.14 18.03 2.01
N ALA A 22 4.29 17.42 2.33
CA ALA A 22 4.40 15.99 2.57
C ALA A 22 3.87 15.61 3.96
N GLN A 23 3.15 14.49 4.02
CA GLN A 23 2.76 13.85 5.28
C GLN A 23 3.77 12.80 5.74
N THR A 24 4.48 12.21 4.79
CA THR A 24 5.44 11.14 5.06
C THR A 24 6.77 11.44 4.39
N LEU A 25 7.85 11.22 5.13
CA LEU A 25 9.22 11.22 4.65
C LEU A 25 9.85 9.86 4.94
N VAL A 26 10.39 9.21 3.91
CA VAL A 26 11.13 7.94 4.06
C VAL A 26 12.54 8.13 3.55
N MET A 27 13.50 7.64 4.32
CA MET A 27 14.92 7.65 3.99
C MET A 27 15.40 6.24 3.72
N ALA A 28 16.07 6.04 2.59
CA ALA A 28 16.70 4.78 2.25
C ALA A 28 18.14 5.00 1.76
N GLU A 29 19.00 4.05 2.07
CA GLU A 29 20.38 4.02 1.57
C GLU A 29 20.38 3.34 0.19
N TYR A 30 20.97 4.00 -0.82
CA TYR A 30 20.99 3.51 -2.20
C TYR A 30 22.37 3.05 -2.68
N ARG A 31 23.27 2.72 -1.75
CA ARG A 31 24.64 2.35 -2.06
C ARG A 31 24.71 1.08 -2.92
N GLY A 32 25.29 1.20 -4.12
CA GLY A 32 25.51 0.07 -5.03
C GLY A 32 24.31 -0.26 -5.94
N ILE A 33 23.31 0.59 -6.00
CA ILE A 33 22.18 0.44 -6.95
C ILE A 33 22.64 0.80 -8.35
N THR A 34 22.17 0.06 -9.38
CA THR A 34 22.44 0.37 -10.79
C THR A 34 21.60 1.56 -11.27
N VAL A 35 22.07 2.24 -12.33
CA VAL A 35 21.30 3.37 -12.91
C VAL A 35 19.96 2.89 -13.45
N ALA A 36 19.91 1.69 -14.03
CA ALA A 36 18.67 1.11 -14.54
C ALA A 36 17.63 0.90 -13.42
N ASP A 37 18.06 0.37 -12.29
CA ASP A 37 17.19 0.14 -11.14
C ASP A 37 16.73 1.46 -10.49
N MET A 38 17.63 2.46 -10.42
CA MET A 38 17.26 3.79 -9.94
C MET A 38 16.22 4.46 -10.87
N THR A 39 16.32 4.25 -12.17
CA THR A 39 15.34 4.78 -13.12
C THR A 39 14.00 4.11 -12.96
N LYS A 40 13.95 2.79 -12.76
CA LYS A 40 12.72 2.05 -12.45
C LYS A 40 12.07 2.54 -11.14
N LEU A 41 12.88 2.72 -10.08
CA LEU A 41 12.40 3.25 -8.81
C LEU A 41 11.76 4.64 -8.96
N ARG A 42 12.42 5.53 -9.73
CA ARG A 42 11.87 6.87 -10.00
C ARG A 42 10.58 6.84 -10.82
N SER A 43 10.46 5.91 -11.80
CA SER A 43 9.23 5.74 -12.57
C SER A 43 8.07 5.31 -11.67
N GLN A 44 8.28 4.26 -10.88
CA GLN A 44 7.29 3.76 -9.92
C GLN A 44 6.89 4.82 -8.88
N ALA A 45 7.85 5.62 -8.43
CA ALA A 45 7.57 6.70 -7.50
C ALA A 45 6.67 7.78 -8.11
N ARG A 46 6.94 8.18 -9.36
CA ARG A 46 6.10 9.17 -10.08
C ARG A 46 4.67 8.67 -10.29
N GLU A 47 4.51 7.40 -10.65
CA GLU A 47 3.19 6.77 -10.83
C GLU A 47 2.36 6.80 -9.54
N LYS A 48 3.00 6.71 -8.38
CA LYS A 48 2.35 6.74 -7.06
C LYS A 48 2.40 8.13 -6.39
N GLY A 49 2.76 9.19 -7.11
CA GLY A 49 2.79 10.55 -6.58
C GLY A 49 3.85 10.80 -5.51
N VAL A 50 4.93 9.99 -5.50
CA VAL A 50 6.05 10.12 -4.57
C VAL A 50 7.19 10.88 -5.23
N THR A 51 7.67 11.94 -4.61
CA THR A 51 8.84 12.68 -5.05
C THR A 51 10.09 12.10 -4.43
N LEU A 52 10.97 11.52 -5.27
CA LEU A 52 12.26 11.00 -4.84
C LEU A 52 13.36 12.01 -5.15
N SER A 53 14.10 12.42 -4.14
CA SER A 53 15.22 13.34 -4.28
C SER A 53 16.47 12.76 -3.62
N VAL A 54 17.61 12.94 -4.29
CA VAL A 54 18.93 12.65 -3.72
C VAL A 54 19.59 13.98 -3.38
N LEU A 55 19.78 14.22 -2.10
CA LEU A 55 20.22 15.50 -1.58
C LEU A 55 21.49 15.34 -0.72
N LYS A 56 22.25 16.41 -0.62
CA LYS A 56 23.33 16.47 0.35
C LYS A 56 22.74 16.58 1.76
N ASN A 57 23.12 15.67 2.66
CA ASN A 57 22.54 15.59 4.02
C ASN A 57 22.56 16.91 4.78
N THR A 58 23.61 17.72 4.61
CA THR A 58 23.70 19.05 5.23
C THR A 58 22.64 20.04 4.73
N LEU A 59 22.23 19.95 3.46
CA LEU A 59 21.16 20.76 2.90
C LEU A 59 19.78 20.22 3.33
N ALA A 60 19.62 18.89 3.32
CA ALA A 60 18.43 18.24 3.80
C ALA A 60 18.11 18.59 5.26
N ARG A 61 19.10 18.52 6.16
CA ARG A 61 18.95 18.94 7.57
C ARG A 61 18.47 20.38 7.70
N ARG A 62 19.02 21.30 6.91
CA ARG A 62 18.59 22.71 6.93
C ARG A 62 17.19 22.93 6.40
N ALA A 63 16.81 22.16 5.35
CA ALA A 63 15.49 22.27 4.76
C ALA A 63 14.38 21.68 5.66
N VAL A 64 14.73 20.67 6.47
CA VAL A 64 13.80 19.98 7.38
C VAL A 64 13.74 20.66 8.75
N ALA A 65 14.71 21.50 9.08
CA ALA A 65 14.72 22.30 10.33
C ALA A 65 13.44 23.16 10.42
N GLY A 66 12.74 23.07 11.55
CA GLY A 66 11.44 23.75 11.76
C GLY A 66 10.23 23.04 11.15
N SER A 67 10.39 21.88 10.51
CA SER A 67 9.29 21.06 10.03
C SER A 67 9.02 19.86 10.95
N ALA A 68 7.89 19.16 10.73
CA ALA A 68 7.55 17.95 11.47
C ALA A 68 8.58 16.81 11.30
N PHE A 69 9.51 16.94 10.34
CA PHE A 69 10.53 15.94 10.03
C PHE A 69 11.90 16.23 10.67
N GLU A 70 12.02 17.26 11.48
CA GLU A 70 13.28 17.62 12.18
C GLU A 70 13.80 16.48 13.04
N VAL A 71 12.91 15.65 13.56
CA VAL A 71 13.21 14.47 14.40
C VAL A 71 14.13 13.46 13.69
N LEU A 72 14.18 13.48 12.33
CA LEU A 72 15.05 12.61 11.54
C LEU A 72 16.45 13.18 11.32
N SER A 73 16.75 14.39 11.77
CA SER A 73 18.03 15.09 11.51
C SER A 73 19.25 14.28 11.93
N ASP A 74 19.17 13.56 13.06
CA ASP A 74 20.26 12.78 13.60
C ASP A 74 20.55 11.51 12.78
N GLN A 75 19.54 10.99 12.12
CA GLN A 75 19.62 9.78 11.29
C GLN A 75 20.03 10.07 9.83
N MET A 76 20.15 11.35 9.44
CA MET A 76 20.58 11.75 8.11
C MET A 76 22.10 11.61 7.93
N THR A 77 22.58 10.36 7.85
CA THR A 77 23.99 10.02 7.65
C THR A 77 24.15 9.02 6.49
N GLY A 78 25.20 9.18 5.68
CA GLY A 78 25.47 8.28 4.55
C GLY A 78 24.81 8.71 3.24
N PRO A 79 24.84 7.84 2.20
CA PRO A 79 24.25 8.08 0.89
C PRO A 79 22.75 7.80 0.93
N LEU A 80 21.94 8.83 1.19
CA LEU A 80 20.50 8.70 1.38
C LEU A 80 19.70 9.22 0.18
N ILE A 81 18.64 8.52 -0.14
CA ILE A 81 17.54 8.98 -0.99
C ILE A 81 16.37 9.36 -0.07
N TYR A 82 15.74 10.47 -0.38
CA TYR A 82 14.61 11.02 0.37
C TYR A 82 13.34 10.87 -0.48
N GLY A 83 12.35 10.18 0.06
CA GLY A 83 11.04 10.01 -0.55
C GLY A 83 9.99 10.84 0.19
N PHE A 84 9.49 11.89 -0.45
CA PHE A 84 8.41 12.73 0.07
C PHE A 84 7.08 12.29 -0.55
N SER A 85 6.05 12.16 0.27
CA SER A 85 4.70 11.85 -0.22
C SER A 85 3.64 12.64 0.54
N ILE A 86 2.61 13.04 -0.21
CA ILE A 86 1.38 13.60 0.37
C ILE A 86 0.55 12.48 0.99
N ASP A 87 0.55 11.28 0.37
CA ASP A 87 -0.11 10.12 0.92
C ASP A 87 0.72 9.50 2.05
N ALA A 88 0.06 9.13 3.14
CA ALA A 88 0.67 8.55 4.32
C ALA A 88 1.47 7.27 4.03
N VAL A 89 1.04 6.47 3.06
CA VAL A 89 1.53 5.11 2.82
C VAL A 89 2.35 4.98 1.53
N ALA A 90 2.11 5.86 0.53
CA ALA A 90 2.67 5.71 -0.80
C ALA A 90 4.20 5.67 -0.82
N ALA A 91 4.88 6.57 -0.08
CA ALA A 91 6.35 6.60 -0.02
C ALA A 91 6.92 5.32 0.61
N ALA A 92 6.35 4.88 1.74
CA ALA A 92 6.79 3.67 2.42
C ALA A 92 6.60 2.43 1.54
N LYS A 93 5.46 2.34 0.82
CA LYS A 93 5.14 1.22 -0.07
C LYS A 93 6.09 1.13 -1.26
N VAL A 94 6.36 2.25 -1.94
CA VAL A 94 7.30 2.26 -3.08
C VAL A 94 8.68 1.79 -2.64
N VAL A 95 9.20 2.36 -1.54
CA VAL A 95 10.53 2.04 -1.05
C VAL A 95 10.62 0.60 -0.54
N ALA A 96 9.61 0.12 0.18
CA ALA A 96 9.58 -1.24 0.72
C ALA A 96 9.39 -2.30 -0.38
N ASP A 97 8.52 -2.07 -1.36
CA ASP A 97 8.32 -3.00 -2.48
C ASP A 97 9.60 -3.11 -3.33
N PHE A 98 10.30 -1.99 -3.54
CA PHE A 98 11.56 -2.00 -4.25
C PHE A 98 12.68 -2.65 -3.43
N ALA A 99 12.72 -2.45 -2.11
CA ALA A 99 13.69 -3.10 -1.22
C ALA A 99 13.52 -4.63 -1.17
N LYS A 100 12.31 -5.16 -1.40
CA LYS A 100 12.08 -6.61 -1.56
C LYS A 100 12.70 -7.17 -2.84
N THR A 101 12.75 -6.35 -3.91
CA THR A 101 13.28 -6.75 -5.22
C THR A 101 14.80 -6.54 -5.31
N ASN A 102 15.31 -5.54 -4.61
CA ASN A 102 16.72 -5.13 -4.63
C ASN A 102 17.28 -5.00 -3.22
N ASP A 103 18.10 -5.95 -2.81
CA ASP A 103 18.76 -5.98 -1.48
C ASP A 103 19.73 -4.81 -1.24
N LYS A 104 20.09 -4.08 -2.31
CA LYS A 104 20.97 -2.91 -2.24
C LYS A 104 20.29 -1.64 -1.73
N LEU A 105 18.95 -1.60 -1.75
CA LEU A 105 18.18 -0.51 -1.17
C LEU A 105 17.84 -0.85 0.28
N VAL A 106 18.49 -0.19 1.22
CA VAL A 106 18.26 -0.42 2.65
C VAL A 106 17.45 0.73 3.23
N ILE A 107 16.27 0.43 3.78
CA ILE A 107 15.48 1.42 4.51
C ILE A 107 16.20 1.77 5.80
N ARG A 108 16.41 3.05 6.07
CA ARG A 108 17.05 3.52 7.30
C ARG A 108 16.05 3.96 8.34
N ALA A 109 15.20 4.86 7.96
CA ALA A 109 14.16 5.40 8.83
C ALA A 109 13.09 6.13 8.01
N GLY A 110 12.00 6.47 8.67
CA GLY A 110 10.98 7.34 8.12
C GLY A 110 10.40 8.25 9.19
N ALA A 111 9.63 9.22 8.77
CA ALA A 111 8.77 9.98 9.66
C ALA A 111 7.37 10.10 9.08
N PHE A 112 6.40 9.97 9.93
CA PHE A 112 4.98 10.14 9.62
C PHE A 112 4.35 11.03 10.68
N ALA A 113 3.75 12.14 10.24
CA ALA A 113 3.07 13.10 11.12
C ALA A 113 3.93 13.53 12.34
N GLY A 114 5.24 13.76 12.16
CA GLY A 114 6.15 14.19 13.22
C GLY A 114 6.66 13.08 14.15
N LYS A 115 6.27 11.80 13.90
CA LYS A 115 6.80 10.65 14.63
C LYS A 115 7.86 9.94 13.81
N THR A 116 8.98 9.61 14.44
CA THR A 116 10.01 8.77 13.81
C THR A 116 9.54 7.33 13.69
N LEU A 117 9.82 6.73 12.57
CA LEU A 117 9.55 5.33 12.29
C LEU A 117 10.87 4.61 12.03
N ASP A 118 11.10 3.55 12.76
CA ASP A 118 12.19 2.63 12.51
C ASP A 118 11.91 1.77 11.26
N ILE A 119 12.86 0.95 10.88
CA ILE A 119 12.76 0.06 9.72
C ILE A 119 11.49 -0.80 9.77
N GLU A 120 11.15 -1.32 10.95
CA GLU A 120 9.94 -2.13 11.15
C GLU A 120 8.67 -1.29 11.00
N GLY A 121 8.65 -0.09 11.54
CA GLY A 121 7.54 0.85 11.41
C GLY A 121 7.28 1.25 9.96
N VAL A 122 8.34 1.49 9.17
CA VAL A 122 8.20 1.76 7.73
C VAL A 122 7.67 0.54 6.98
N LYS A 123 8.10 -0.68 7.32
CA LYS A 123 7.58 -1.92 6.75
C LYS A 123 6.11 -2.15 7.11
N GLN A 124 5.71 -1.86 8.34
CA GLN A 124 4.31 -1.93 8.76
C GLN A 124 3.44 -0.94 7.99
N LEU A 125 3.90 0.30 7.83
CA LEU A 125 3.25 1.31 7.00
C LEU A 125 3.12 0.84 5.54
N ALA A 126 4.14 0.22 4.98
CA ALA A 126 4.12 -0.29 3.62
C ALA A 126 3.09 -1.43 3.41
N ASN A 127 2.79 -2.20 4.44
CA ASN A 127 1.80 -3.27 4.39
C ASN A 127 0.35 -2.74 4.42
N ILE A 128 0.14 -1.48 4.80
CA ILE A 128 -1.19 -0.87 4.77
C ILE A 128 -1.60 -0.63 3.31
N PRO A 129 -2.80 -1.08 2.90
CA PRO A 129 -3.33 -0.79 1.57
C PRO A 129 -3.54 0.71 1.33
N SER A 130 -3.66 1.12 0.07
CA SER A 130 -4.01 2.50 -0.27
C SER A 130 -5.40 2.88 0.27
N LYS A 131 -5.67 4.17 0.42
CA LYS A 131 -6.95 4.70 0.92
C LYS A 131 -8.14 4.14 0.14
N GLU A 132 -8.03 4.03 -1.18
CA GLU A 132 -9.10 3.49 -2.04
C GLU A 132 -9.39 2.02 -1.76
N VAL A 133 -8.34 1.22 -1.57
CA VAL A 133 -8.48 -0.20 -1.24
C VAL A 133 -9.09 -0.39 0.15
N LEU A 134 -8.70 0.44 1.13
CA LEU A 134 -9.31 0.42 2.48
C LEU A 134 -10.79 0.77 2.43
N LEU A 135 -11.17 1.78 1.64
CA LEU A 135 -12.58 2.14 1.44
C LEU A 135 -13.37 1.01 0.75
N ALA A 136 -12.77 0.38 -0.27
CA ALA A 136 -13.38 -0.77 -0.94
C ALA A 136 -13.56 -1.96 0.02
N GLN A 137 -12.58 -2.25 0.87
CA GLN A 137 -12.69 -3.28 1.91
C GLN A 137 -13.79 -2.95 2.92
N LEU A 138 -13.89 -1.69 3.37
CA LEU A 138 -14.95 -1.26 4.27
C LEU A 138 -16.34 -1.48 3.65
N CYS A 139 -16.54 -1.06 2.39
CA CYS A 139 -17.79 -1.28 1.66
C CYS A 139 -18.10 -2.78 1.52
N GLY A 140 -17.09 -3.60 1.20
CA GLY A 140 -17.24 -5.05 1.09
C GLY A 140 -17.64 -5.69 2.43
N LEU A 141 -17.05 -5.23 3.55
CA LEU A 141 -17.42 -5.71 4.88
C LEU A 141 -18.86 -5.34 5.25
N LEU A 142 -19.34 -4.14 4.90
CA LEU A 142 -20.70 -3.72 5.13
C LEU A 142 -21.71 -4.51 4.30
N MET A 143 -21.35 -4.91 3.09
CA MET A 143 -22.20 -5.75 2.22
C MET A 143 -22.10 -7.25 2.53
N SER A 144 -21.08 -7.70 3.24
CA SER A 144 -20.84 -9.12 3.53
C SER A 144 -22.00 -9.82 4.25
N PRO A 145 -22.65 -9.25 5.28
CA PRO A 145 -23.79 -9.91 5.96
C PRO A 145 -24.96 -10.17 4.99
N ILE A 146 -25.29 -9.19 4.15
CA ILE A 146 -26.39 -9.29 3.17
C ILE A 146 -26.10 -10.38 2.14
N SER A 147 -24.87 -10.38 1.59
CA SER A 147 -24.45 -11.38 0.61
C SER A 147 -24.42 -12.79 1.20
N ARG A 148 -23.99 -12.94 2.46
CA ARG A 148 -23.98 -14.24 3.14
C ARG A 148 -25.40 -14.77 3.41
N THR A 149 -26.32 -13.94 3.85
CA THR A 149 -27.72 -14.34 4.04
C THR A 149 -28.38 -14.74 2.72
N ALA A 150 -28.15 -13.97 1.66
CA ALA A 150 -28.63 -14.32 0.31
C ALA A 150 -28.06 -15.67 -0.18
N ALA A 151 -26.76 -15.90 0.02
CA ALA A 151 -26.11 -17.16 -0.37
C ALA A 151 -26.67 -18.37 0.41
N VAL A 152 -26.91 -18.21 1.71
CA VAL A 152 -27.52 -19.29 2.52
C VAL A 152 -28.95 -19.58 2.08
N LEU A 153 -29.74 -18.54 1.81
CA LEU A 153 -31.11 -18.72 1.31
C LEU A 153 -31.12 -19.39 -0.08
N ALA A 154 -30.22 -19.01 -0.97
CA ALA A 154 -30.07 -19.65 -2.26
C ALA A 154 -29.63 -21.12 -2.14
N ALA A 155 -28.71 -21.44 -1.24
CA ALA A 155 -28.30 -22.82 -0.97
C ALA A 155 -29.46 -23.66 -0.40
N LEU A 156 -30.25 -23.11 0.51
CA LEU A 156 -31.43 -23.80 1.07
C LEU A 156 -32.51 -24.01 0.01
N SER A 157 -32.74 -23.05 -0.90
CA SER A 157 -33.70 -23.21 -2.00
C SER A 157 -33.23 -24.30 -2.97
N ALA A 158 -31.93 -24.38 -3.30
CA ALA A 158 -31.38 -25.41 -4.13
C ALA A 158 -31.50 -26.82 -3.50
N GLN A 159 -31.24 -26.92 -2.20
CA GLN A 159 -31.41 -28.20 -1.46
C GLN A 159 -32.89 -28.64 -1.41
N ARG A 160 -33.79 -27.71 -1.21
CA ARG A 160 -35.25 -28.04 -1.24
C ARG A 160 -35.73 -28.37 -2.63
N GLY A 161 -35.23 -27.71 -3.69
CA GLY A 161 -35.54 -28.03 -5.08
C GLY A 161 -35.08 -29.44 -5.46
N ALA A 162 -33.86 -29.81 -5.11
CA ALA A 162 -33.32 -31.16 -5.31
C ALA A 162 -34.11 -32.24 -4.53
N GLY A 163 -34.49 -31.93 -3.28
CA GLY A 163 -35.31 -32.83 -2.47
C GLY A 163 -36.75 -33.02 -2.95
N THR A 164 -37.31 -32.02 -3.66
CA THR A 164 -38.67 -32.14 -4.29
C THR A 164 -38.61 -32.92 -5.60
N GLU A 165 -37.52 -32.80 -6.37
CA GLU A 165 -37.30 -33.60 -7.57
C GLU A 165 -37.08 -35.07 -7.22
N GLU A 166 -36.28 -35.38 -6.18
CA GLU A 166 -36.01 -36.72 -5.72
C GLU A 166 -37.27 -37.37 -5.09
N ALA A 167 -38.12 -36.58 -4.46
CA ALA A 167 -39.42 -37.05 -3.94
C ALA A 167 -40.46 -37.23 -5.05
N ALA A 168 -40.40 -36.49 -6.14
CA ALA A 168 -41.28 -36.65 -7.30
C ALA A 168 -40.88 -37.88 -8.14
N GLU A 169 -39.54 -38.13 -8.29
CA GLU A 169 -39.04 -39.27 -9.00
C GLU A 169 -39.27 -40.59 -8.21
N ALA A 170 -39.26 -40.53 -6.86
CA ALA A 170 -39.61 -41.67 -6.02
C ALA A 170 -41.13 -41.95 -5.95
N ALA A 171 -41.99 -41.02 -6.36
CA ALA A 171 -43.45 -41.20 -6.34
C ALA A 171 -44.00 -41.78 -7.68
N GLU A 172 -43.29 -41.62 -8.80
CA GLU A 172 -43.69 -42.18 -10.08
C GLU A 172 -43.76 -43.74 -10.15
N PRO A 173 -42.78 -44.50 -9.56
CA PRO A 173 -42.84 -45.96 -9.65
C PRO A 173 -43.94 -46.57 -8.75
N ALA A 174 -44.49 -45.83 -7.78
CA ALA A 174 -45.55 -46.34 -6.93
C ALA A 174 -46.96 -46.22 -7.53
N ALA A 175 -47.17 -45.30 -8.47
CA ALA A 175 -48.45 -45.13 -9.19
C ALA A 175 -48.64 -46.17 -10.28
N GLU A 176 -47.58 -46.64 -10.93
CA GLU A 176 -47.64 -47.60 -12.02
C GLU A 176 -47.91 -49.03 -11.52
N VAL A 177 -47.58 -49.33 -10.29
CA VAL A 177 -47.81 -50.67 -9.70
C VAL A 177 -49.24 -50.86 -9.21
N THR A 178 -49.97 -49.76 -8.93
CA THR A 178 -51.36 -49.85 -8.46
C THR A 178 -52.36 -49.94 -9.61
N GLU A 179 -52.01 -49.55 -10.80
CA GLU A 179 -52.89 -49.64 -11.99
C GLU A 179 -52.80 -51.00 -12.67
N ALA A 180 -51.67 -51.73 -12.52
CA ALA A 180 -51.50 -53.08 -13.03
C ALA A 180 -52.13 -54.20 -12.15
N ALA A 181 -52.62 -53.85 -10.95
CA ALA A 181 -53.30 -54.83 -10.04
C ALA A 181 -54.82 -54.73 -10.08
N ALA A 182 -55.41 -53.85 -10.91
CA ALA A 182 -56.87 -53.64 -11.04
C ALA A 182 -57.43 -54.00 -12.42
N ALA A 183 -56.65 -54.76 -13.26
CA ALA A 183 -57.10 -55.27 -14.55
C ALA A 183 -57.20 -56.79 -14.60
#